data_bbbf7db7161b15adaa7be8e70d951552
#
_entry.id   bbbf7db7161b15adaa7be8e70d951552
#
_cell.length_a   1.000
_cell.length_b   1.000
_cell.length_c   1.000
_cell.angle_alpha   90.00
_cell.angle_beta   90.00
_cell.angle_gamma   90.00
#
_symmetry.space_group_name_H-M   'P 1'
#
loop_
_entity.id
_entity.type
_entity.pdbx_description
1 polymer ?
#
loop_
_entity_poly.entity_id
_entity_poly.type
_entity_poly.pdbx_seq_one_letter_code
_entity_poly.pdbx_strand_id
1 'polypeptide(L)'
;MWKGTTGVVVEKDRYGKPVPGHRTEVRSRWTPKNLYLLYVSPYEELYLKPDPATADDTNKLWEWDVAEAFIGTDFADIKKYKEFQVSPQGEWVDLAIDLSAQPASYDPTWNSGFEVKARIDAAKRVWYGEMRIPMESIGLRGAKAGSEARINLYRCQGPPPDRKYINWQPVNNETFHTPEAFGRLRLQD
;
A
#
# COMPACT_ATOMS: atom_id res chain seq x y z
N MET A 1 9.94 17.37 -2.69
CA MET A 1 10.38 15.95 -2.84
C MET A 1 9.83 15.31 -4.10
N TRP A 2 8.55 15.44 -4.45
CA TRP A 2 7.85 14.67 -5.50
C TRP A 2 7.79 15.31 -6.89
N LYS A 3 8.34 16.54 -7.07
CA LYS A 3 8.36 17.24 -8.38
C LYS A 3 9.23 16.45 -9.38
N GLY A 4 8.69 16.18 -10.57
CA GLY A 4 9.38 15.45 -11.64
C GLY A 4 9.45 13.93 -11.45
N THR A 5 8.82 13.36 -10.39
CA THR A 5 8.72 11.92 -10.21
C THR A 5 7.50 11.39 -10.98
N THR A 6 7.74 10.47 -11.91
CA THR A 6 6.66 9.75 -12.62
C THR A 6 6.08 8.70 -11.69
N GLY A 7 4.76 8.48 -11.76
CA GLY A 7 4.06 7.47 -10.98
C GLY A 7 3.49 6.35 -11.83
N VAL A 8 3.03 5.31 -11.16
CA VAL A 8 2.14 4.29 -11.71
C VAL A 8 0.70 4.60 -11.34
N VAL A 9 -0.25 3.96 -12.01
CA VAL A 9 -1.68 4.22 -11.80
C VAL A 9 -2.36 2.98 -11.24
N VAL A 10 -3.05 3.16 -10.12
CA VAL A 10 -3.92 2.19 -9.44
C VAL A 10 -5.36 2.57 -9.79
N GLU A 11 -5.98 1.82 -10.70
CA GLU A 11 -7.31 2.17 -11.26
C GLU A 11 -8.15 0.97 -11.70
N LYS A 12 -7.69 -0.26 -11.47
CA LYS A 12 -8.36 -1.49 -11.92
C LYS A 12 -8.98 -2.20 -10.73
N ASP A 13 -10.13 -2.84 -10.94
CA ASP A 13 -10.66 -3.79 -9.98
C ASP A 13 -9.78 -5.06 -9.90
N ARG A 14 -10.17 -6.01 -9.07
CA ARG A 14 -9.45 -7.28 -8.87
C ARG A 14 -9.28 -8.08 -10.16
N TYR A 15 -10.15 -7.88 -11.15
CA TYR A 15 -10.20 -8.62 -12.41
C TYR A 15 -9.74 -7.79 -13.62
N GLY A 16 -9.17 -6.61 -13.37
CA GLY A 16 -8.54 -5.78 -14.39
C GLY A 16 -9.48 -4.78 -15.09
N LYS A 17 -10.74 -4.67 -14.67
CA LYS A 17 -11.67 -3.67 -15.20
C LYS A 17 -11.39 -2.30 -14.58
N PRO A 18 -11.47 -1.19 -15.35
CA PRO A 18 -11.32 0.15 -14.79
C PRO A 18 -12.38 0.44 -13.72
N VAL A 19 -11.97 1.15 -12.66
CA VAL A 19 -12.86 1.69 -11.62
C VAL A 19 -12.95 3.21 -11.79
N PRO A 20 -13.98 3.71 -12.50
CA PRO A 20 -14.12 5.14 -12.78
C PRO A 20 -14.14 6.00 -11.52
N GLY A 21 -13.60 7.21 -11.60
CA GLY A 21 -13.57 8.18 -10.47
C GLY A 21 -12.48 7.92 -9.43
N HIS A 22 -11.75 6.80 -9.49
CA HIS A 22 -10.82 6.36 -8.45
C HIS A 22 -9.38 6.20 -8.94
N ARG A 23 -9.02 6.87 -10.04
CA ARG A 23 -7.67 6.81 -10.61
C ARG A 23 -6.65 7.40 -9.64
N THR A 24 -5.95 6.54 -8.92
CA THR A 24 -4.93 6.91 -7.94
C THR A 24 -3.54 6.88 -8.59
N GLU A 25 -2.78 7.96 -8.50
CA GLU A 25 -1.38 7.99 -8.89
C GLU A 25 -0.52 7.60 -7.68
N VAL A 26 0.42 6.67 -7.87
CA VAL A 26 1.40 6.30 -6.84
C VAL A 26 2.80 6.57 -7.35
N ARG A 27 3.52 7.44 -6.64
CA ARG A 27 4.91 7.78 -6.93
C ARG A 27 5.83 7.13 -5.92
N SER A 28 7.02 6.71 -6.37
CA SER A 28 8.01 6.14 -5.47
C SER A 28 9.34 6.89 -5.56
N ARG A 29 10.03 6.96 -4.43
CA ARG A 29 11.42 7.39 -4.30
C ARG A 29 12.12 6.53 -3.27
N TRP A 30 13.44 6.53 -3.29
CA TRP A 30 14.21 5.76 -2.33
C TRP A 30 15.49 6.47 -1.90
N THR A 31 16.01 6.04 -0.79
CA THR A 31 17.35 6.28 -0.28
C THR A 31 17.93 4.93 0.16
N PRO A 32 19.23 4.80 0.43
CA PRO A 32 19.77 3.55 0.97
C PRO A 32 19.09 3.05 2.27
N LYS A 33 18.36 3.93 2.97
CA LYS A 33 17.69 3.61 4.23
C LYS A 33 16.19 3.41 4.10
N ASN A 34 15.53 4.09 3.16
CA ASN A 34 14.06 4.12 3.12
C ASN A 34 13.52 4.07 1.67
N LEU A 35 12.40 3.37 1.52
CA LEU A 35 11.49 3.50 0.40
C LEU A 35 10.40 4.52 0.77
N TYR A 36 10.07 5.41 -0.14
CA TYR A 36 8.99 6.38 0.01
C TYR A 36 7.94 6.14 -1.05
N LEU A 37 6.68 6.11 -0.65
CA LEU A 37 5.53 6.04 -1.54
C LEU A 37 4.63 7.24 -1.28
N LEU A 38 4.11 7.85 -2.34
CA LEU A 38 3.08 8.88 -2.28
C LEU A 38 1.88 8.43 -3.11
N TYR A 39 0.74 8.30 -2.45
CA TYR A 39 -0.56 8.11 -3.07
C TYR A 39 -1.25 9.45 -3.27
N VAL A 40 -1.74 9.70 -4.48
CA VAL A 40 -2.56 10.85 -4.85
C VAL A 40 -3.92 10.28 -5.26
N SER A 41 -4.89 10.36 -4.37
CA SER A 41 -6.13 9.59 -4.40
C SER A 41 -7.36 10.49 -4.55
N PRO A 42 -7.90 10.69 -5.76
CA PRO A 42 -9.20 11.33 -5.93
C PRO A 42 -10.31 10.54 -5.24
N TYR A 43 -11.32 11.24 -4.75
CA TYR A 43 -12.48 10.60 -4.10
C TYR A 43 -13.79 11.35 -4.42
N GLU A 44 -14.87 10.63 -4.42
CA GLU A 44 -16.23 11.18 -4.44
C GLU A 44 -16.75 11.35 -3.01
N GLU A 45 -16.52 10.34 -2.19
CA GLU A 45 -16.89 10.26 -0.78
C GLU A 45 -15.77 9.54 -0.03
N LEU A 46 -15.58 9.86 1.25
CA LEU A 46 -14.63 9.19 2.12
C LEU A 46 -15.37 8.39 3.19
N TYR A 47 -14.99 7.13 3.33
CA TYR A 47 -15.44 6.25 4.39
C TYR A 47 -14.35 6.14 5.45
N LEU A 48 -14.46 7.00 6.47
CA LEU A 48 -13.42 7.20 7.48
C LEU A 48 -13.79 6.49 8.78
N LYS A 49 -12.77 5.96 9.45
CA LYS A 49 -12.93 5.40 10.79
C LYS A 49 -13.30 6.53 11.77
N PRO A 50 -14.34 6.37 12.60
CA PRO A 50 -14.60 7.30 13.68
C PRO A 50 -13.46 7.23 14.72
N ASP A 51 -13.19 8.34 15.39
CA ASP A 51 -12.17 8.47 16.44
C ASP A 51 -10.79 7.94 15.98
N PRO A 52 -10.14 8.60 14.99
CA PRO A 52 -8.88 8.12 14.43
C PRO A 52 -7.78 8.09 15.49
N ALA A 53 -7.00 7.00 15.53
CA ALA A 53 -5.83 6.85 16.36
C ALA A 53 -4.58 6.89 15.47
N THR A 54 -3.66 7.85 15.71
CA THR A 54 -2.45 8.04 14.91
C THR A 54 -1.16 7.85 15.72
N ALA A 55 -1.28 7.40 16.97
CA ALA A 55 -0.15 7.15 17.85
C ALA A 55 0.34 5.70 17.81
N ASP A 56 -0.56 4.78 17.50
CA ASP A 56 -0.31 3.34 17.46
C ASP A 56 -0.96 2.71 16.24
N ASP A 57 -0.58 1.47 15.93
CA ASP A 57 -1.18 0.65 14.87
C ASP A 57 -2.70 0.54 15.03
N THR A 58 -3.39 0.78 13.94
CA THR A 58 -4.84 0.58 13.86
C THR A 58 -5.16 -0.74 13.19
N ASN A 59 -5.31 -1.81 13.97
CA ASN A 59 -5.70 -3.12 13.45
C ASN A 59 -7.06 -3.03 12.73
N LYS A 60 -7.19 -3.79 11.63
CA LYS A 60 -8.36 -3.81 10.73
C LYS A 60 -8.63 -2.46 10.03
N LEU A 61 -7.56 -1.69 9.79
CA LEU A 61 -7.68 -0.42 9.07
C LEU A 61 -8.28 -0.60 7.65
N TRP A 62 -8.08 -1.77 7.04
CA TRP A 62 -8.66 -2.15 5.74
C TRP A 62 -10.19 -2.21 5.69
N GLU A 63 -10.89 -2.13 6.81
CA GLU A 63 -12.36 -2.00 6.84
C GLU A 63 -12.81 -0.59 6.43
N TRP A 64 -11.89 0.38 6.40
CA TRP A 64 -12.11 1.79 6.05
C TRP A 64 -11.36 2.16 4.78
N ASP A 65 -11.44 3.43 4.36
CA ASP A 65 -10.66 3.90 3.22
C ASP A 65 -9.16 3.86 3.54
N VAL A 66 -8.40 3.14 2.71
CA VAL A 66 -6.95 2.99 2.87
C VAL A 66 -6.25 2.91 1.53
N ALA A 67 -4.97 3.31 1.52
CA ALA A 67 -3.99 2.95 0.50
C ALA A 67 -3.03 1.91 1.07
N GLU A 68 -2.67 0.92 0.25
CA GLU A 68 -1.91 -0.24 0.72
C GLU A 68 -0.74 -0.54 -0.23
N ALA A 69 0.38 -0.95 0.35
CA ALA A 69 1.53 -1.49 -0.37
C ALA A 69 1.91 -2.87 0.20
N PHE A 70 1.88 -3.89 -0.64
CA PHE A 70 2.34 -5.24 -0.29
C PHE A 70 3.70 -5.45 -0.93
N ILE A 71 4.73 -5.77 -0.13
CA ILE A 71 6.13 -5.80 -0.58
C ILE A 71 6.81 -7.09 -0.12
N GLY A 72 7.35 -7.86 -1.07
CA GLY A 72 8.14 -9.06 -0.81
C GLY A 72 9.46 -9.02 -1.58
N THR A 73 10.56 -9.37 -0.93
CA THR A 73 11.90 -9.33 -1.51
C THR A 73 12.47 -10.71 -1.80
N ASP A 74 11.90 -11.77 -1.21
CA ASP A 74 12.24 -13.13 -1.56
C ASP A 74 11.47 -13.56 -2.81
N PHE A 75 12.20 -13.83 -3.88
CA PHE A 75 11.65 -14.31 -5.15
C PHE A 75 11.50 -15.84 -5.19
N ALA A 76 12.09 -16.55 -4.25
CA ALA A 76 11.95 -18.01 -4.10
C ALA A 76 10.76 -18.36 -3.17
N ASP A 77 10.59 -17.64 -2.06
CA ASP A 77 9.45 -17.79 -1.16
C ASP A 77 8.50 -16.58 -1.28
N ILE A 78 7.67 -16.61 -2.32
CA ILE A 78 6.74 -15.52 -2.60
C ILE A 78 5.59 -15.40 -1.60
N LYS A 79 5.38 -16.41 -0.76
CA LYS A 79 4.28 -16.43 0.21
C LYS A 79 4.56 -15.60 1.46
N LYS A 80 5.81 -15.11 1.61
CA LYS A 80 6.21 -14.22 2.71
C LYS A 80 6.46 -12.82 2.20
N TYR A 81 5.75 -11.86 2.77
CA TYR A 81 5.86 -10.45 2.40
C TYR A 81 5.35 -9.53 3.53
N LYS A 82 5.44 -8.23 3.32
CA LYS A 82 5.01 -7.21 4.26
C LYS A 82 3.88 -6.39 3.66
N GLU A 83 2.96 -5.99 4.50
CA GLU A 83 1.82 -5.14 4.17
C GLU A 83 1.90 -3.84 4.95
N PHE A 84 1.64 -2.72 4.27
CA PHE A 84 1.65 -1.37 4.82
C PHE A 84 0.39 -0.65 4.41
N GLN A 85 -0.31 -0.04 5.35
CA GLN A 85 -1.55 0.69 5.10
C GLN A 85 -1.49 2.10 5.68
N VAL A 86 -2.12 3.05 5.00
CA VAL A 86 -2.35 4.42 5.47
C VAL A 86 -3.77 4.86 5.13
N SER A 87 -4.48 5.45 6.11
CA SER A 87 -5.79 6.06 5.92
C SER A 87 -5.70 7.53 5.50
N PRO A 88 -6.78 8.14 4.97
CA PRO A 88 -6.84 9.57 4.72
C PRO A 88 -6.66 10.45 5.98
N GLN A 89 -6.89 9.91 7.17
CA GLN A 89 -6.75 10.60 8.47
C GLN A 89 -5.37 10.41 9.10
N GLY A 90 -4.49 9.57 8.49
CA GLY A 90 -3.14 9.34 8.97
C GLY A 90 -3.00 8.19 9.96
N GLU A 91 -4.05 7.38 10.12
CA GLU A 91 -3.92 6.08 10.80
C GLU A 91 -3.13 5.13 9.91
N TRP A 92 -2.51 4.14 10.52
CA TRP A 92 -1.62 3.21 9.83
C TRP A 92 -1.65 1.83 10.48
N VAL A 93 -1.25 0.83 9.72
CA VAL A 93 -0.93 -0.50 10.22
C VAL A 93 0.10 -1.15 9.30
N ASP A 94 1.01 -1.93 9.88
CA ASP A 94 1.89 -2.81 9.14
C ASP A 94 1.76 -4.26 9.64
N LEU A 95 1.88 -5.21 8.71
CA LEU A 95 1.73 -6.63 9.00
C LEU A 95 2.85 -7.44 8.37
N ALA A 96 3.28 -8.49 9.08
CA ALA A 96 4.06 -9.55 8.48
C ALA A 96 3.14 -10.68 8.00
N ILE A 97 3.21 -11.00 6.71
CA ILE A 97 2.36 -12.00 6.08
C ILE A 97 3.16 -13.27 5.80
N ASP A 98 2.63 -14.41 6.22
CA ASP A 98 3.14 -15.73 5.86
C ASP A 98 1.97 -16.65 5.46
N LEU A 99 1.74 -16.76 4.15
CA LEU A 99 0.70 -17.62 3.58
C LEU A 99 1.09 -19.10 3.56
N SER A 100 2.33 -19.45 3.91
CA SER A 100 2.79 -20.83 4.03
C SER A 100 2.52 -21.44 5.41
N ALA A 101 2.26 -20.60 6.42
CA ALA A 101 1.88 -21.04 7.76
C ALA A 101 0.50 -21.74 7.76
N GLN A 102 0.25 -22.57 8.77
CA GLN A 102 -1.01 -23.31 8.91
C GLN A 102 -1.62 -23.06 10.32
N PRO A 103 -2.67 -22.21 10.46
CA PRO A 103 -3.29 -21.39 9.42
C PRO A 103 -2.36 -20.28 8.91
N ALA A 104 -2.68 -19.67 7.76
CA ALA A 104 -1.96 -18.52 7.23
C ALA A 104 -1.86 -17.40 8.27
N SER A 105 -0.68 -16.80 8.41
CA SER A 105 -0.39 -15.77 9.40
C SER A 105 -0.46 -14.38 8.81
N TYR A 106 -1.16 -13.50 9.53
CA TYR A 106 -1.28 -12.05 9.28
C TYR A 106 -0.94 -11.35 10.59
N ASP A 107 0.36 -11.21 10.87
CA ASP A 107 0.84 -10.76 12.18
C ASP A 107 0.80 -9.22 12.31
N PRO A 108 -0.16 -8.66 13.05
CA PRO A 108 -0.26 -7.22 13.29
C PRO A 108 0.62 -6.75 14.45
N THR A 109 1.35 -7.66 15.11
CA THR A 109 2.27 -7.29 16.19
C THR A 109 3.68 -7.03 15.69
N TRP A 110 3.93 -7.34 14.38
CA TRP A 110 5.18 -7.00 13.74
C TRP A 110 5.25 -5.49 13.51
N ASN A 111 6.37 -4.88 13.87
CA ASN A 111 6.57 -3.44 13.71
C ASN A 111 7.81 -3.17 12.86
N SER A 112 7.62 -2.48 11.75
CA SER A 112 8.67 -2.14 10.78
C SER A 112 9.41 -0.84 11.11
N GLY A 113 8.88 -0.02 11.99
CA GLY A 113 9.30 1.38 12.14
C GLY A 113 8.88 2.27 10.96
N PHE A 114 7.86 1.87 10.25
CA PHE A 114 7.27 2.64 9.15
C PHE A 114 6.56 3.90 9.68
N GLU A 115 6.62 4.97 8.91
CA GLU A 115 5.98 6.23 9.24
C GLU A 115 5.07 6.70 8.10
N VAL A 116 3.99 7.37 8.47
CA VAL A 116 3.03 7.92 7.52
C VAL A 116 2.78 9.40 7.73
N LYS A 117 2.33 10.04 6.65
CA LYS A 117 1.62 11.33 6.70
C LYS A 117 0.44 11.28 5.74
N ALA A 118 -0.68 11.85 6.15
CA ALA A 118 -1.83 11.97 5.28
C ALA A 118 -2.41 13.39 5.33
N ARG A 119 -3.11 13.74 4.25
CA ARG A 119 -3.80 15.02 4.13
C ARG A 119 -4.99 14.91 3.19
N ILE A 120 -6.14 15.40 3.62
CA ILE A 120 -7.32 15.56 2.78
C ILE A 120 -7.36 16.99 2.22
N ASP A 121 -7.44 17.12 0.90
CA ASP A 121 -7.68 18.37 0.19
C ASP A 121 -9.15 18.35 -0.28
N ALA A 122 -10.05 18.84 0.57
CA ALA A 122 -11.48 18.80 0.32
C ALA A 122 -11.88 19.65 -0.91
N ALA A 123 -11.16 20.74 -1.17
CA ALA A 123 -11.44 21.62 -2.31
C ALA A 123 -11.16 20.92 -3.64
N LYS A 124 -10.14 20.08 -3.69
CA LYS A 124 -9.80 19.27 -4.88
C LYS A 124 -10.43 17.91 -4.90
N ARG A 125 -11.04 17.48 -3.78
CA ARG A 125 -11.53 16.11 -3.57
C ARG A 125 -10.44 15.08 -3.83
N VAL A 126 -9.27 15.31 -3.23
CA VAL A 126 -8.10 14.43 -3.29
C VAL A 126 -7.55 14.25 -1.89
N TRP A 127 -7.22 13.03 -1.52
CA TRP A 127 -6.39 12.81 -0.36
C TRP A 127 -5.01 12.29 -0.76
N TYR A 128 -4.04 12.60 0.07
CA TYR A 128 -2.63 12.21 -0.09
C TYR A 128 -2.24 11.34 1.07
N GLY A 129 -1.67 10.17 0.78
CA GLY A 129 -1.04 9.29 1.77
C GLY A 129 0.43 9.13 1.43
N GLU A 130 1.31 9.44 2.37
CA GLU A 130 2.76 9.31 2.23
C GLU A 130 3.27 8.27 3.20
N MET A 131 4.07 7.33 2.71
CA MET A 131 4.69 6.24 3.47
C MET A 131 6.20 6.39 3.43
N ARG A 132 6.87 6.25 4.59
CA ARG A 132 8.31 6.07 4.71
C ARG A 132 8.59 4.69 5.29
N ILE A 133 9.02 3.77 4.47
CA ILE A 133 9.22 2.36 4.80
C ILE A 133 10.73 2.10 4.94
N PRO A 134 11.23 1.66 6.11
CA PRO A 134 12.64 1.31 6.26
C PRO A 134 13.01 0.14 5.33
N MET A 135 14.07 0.29 4.52
CA MET A 135 14.55 -0.76 3.60
C MET A 135 14.89 -2.06 4.33
N GLU A 136 15.39 -1.94 5.55
CA GLU A 136 15.71 -3.10 6.39
C GLU A 136 14.48 -3.94 6.73
N SER A 137 13.34 -3.30 7.01
CA SER A 137 12.10 -3.99 7.39
C SER A 137 11.51 -4.84 6.27
N ILE A 138 11.81 -4.49 5.03
CA ILE A 138 11.41 -5.25 3.83
C ILE A 138 12.53 -6.13 3.26
N GLY A 139 13.63 -6.35 4.00
CA GLY A 139 14.72 -7.22 3.57
C GLY A 139 15.67 -6.62 2.53
N LEU A 140 15.65 -5.30 2.32
CA LEU A 140 16.54 -4.56 1.41
C LEU A 140 17.63 -3.78 2.16
N ARG A 141 18.19 -4.35 3.23
CA ARG A 141 19.35 -3.74 3.91
C ARG A 141 20.50 -3.54 2.91
N GLY A 142 21.05 -2.32 2.86
CA GLY A 142 22.11 -1.98 1.90
C GLY A 142 21.60 -1.84 0.46
N ALA A 143 20.35 -1.45 0.28
CA ALA A 143 19.74 -1.20 -1.03
C ALA A 143 20.58 -0.24 -1.89
N LYS A 144 20.71 -0.57 -3.17
CA LYS A 144 21.42 0.20 -4.18
C LYS A 144 20.66 0.17 -5.51
N ALA A 145 21.07 1.00 -6.46
CA ALA A 145 20.53 0.92 -7.81
C ALA A 145 20.65 -0.51 -8.37
N GLY A 146 19.58 -0.99 -8.97
CA GLY A 146 19.42 -2.37 -9.43
C GLY A 146 18.83 -3.34 -8.40
N SER A 147 18.71 -2.99 -7.11
CA SER A 147 17.97 -3.80 -6.13
C SER A 147 16.51 -3.91 -6.52
N GLU A 148 15.91 -5.08 -6.31
CA GLU A 148 14.54 -5.38 -6.73
C GLU A 148 13.69 -5.91 -5.58
N ALA A 149 12.39 -5.63 -5.65
CA ALA A 149 11.34 -6.22 -4.85
C ALA A 149 10.14 -6.59 -5.71
N ARG A 150 9.31 -7.49 -5.23
CA ARG A 150 7.95 -7.70 -5.74
C ARG A 150 7.02 -6.77 -4.95
N ILE A 151 6.12 -6.09 -5.64
CA ILE A 151 5.22 -5.12 -5.02
C ILE A 151 3.86 -5.17 -5.70
N ASN A 152 2.80 -5.00 -4.92
CA ASN A 152 1.53 -4.56 -5.47
C ASN A 152 0.98 -3.40 -4.65
N LEU A 153 0.19 -2.56 -5.30
CA LEU A 153 -0.34 -1.33 -4.75
C LEU A 153 -1.86 -1.39 -4.84
N TYR A 154 -2.52 -1.05 -3.75
CA TYR A 154 -3.96 -1.17 -3.65
C TYR A 154 -4.59 0.06 -3.02
N ARG A 155 -5.90 0.15 -3.17
CA ARG A 155 -6.75 1.09 -2.47
C ARG A 155 -8.09 0.45 -2.16
N CYS A 156 -8.54 0.54 -0.93
CA CYS A 156 -9.90 0.25 -0.53
C CYS A 156 -10.68 1.56 -0.39
N GLN A 157 -11.90 1.61 -0.94
CA GLN A 157 -12.68 2.85 -0.99
C GLN A 157 -14.17 2.59 -0.78
N GLY A 158 -14.77 3.38 0.11
CA GLY A 158 -16.20 3.40 0.36
C GLY A 158 -16.72 2.28 1.27
N PRO A 159 -17.95 2.41 1.77
CA PRO A 159 -18.57 1.42 2.64
C PRO A 159 -19.11 0.22 1.85
N PRO A 160 -19.31 -0.95 2.51
CA PRO A 160 -20.13 -2.02 1.96
C PRO A 160 -21.58 -1.54 1.71
N PRO A 161 -22.33 -2.13 0.73
CA PRO A 161 -21.90 -3.22 -0.14
C PRO A 161 -21.10 -2.77 -1.38
N ASP A 162 -21.05 -1.47 -1.66
CA ASP A 162 -20.47 -0.92 -2.90
C ASP A 162 -18.98 -0.62 -2.79
N ARG A 163 -18.29 -1.19 -1.79
CA ARG A 163 -16.87 -1.00 -1.55
C ARG A 163 -16.02 -1.34 -2.77
N LYS A 164 -15.12 -0.42 -3.14
CA LYS A 164 -14.20 -0.60 -4.26
C LYS A 164 -12.86 -1.15 -3.76
N TYR A 165 -12.37 -2.15 -4.47
CA TYR A 165 -11.07 -2.78 -4.26
C TYR A 165 -10.24 -2.54 -5.52
N ILE A 166 -9.31 -1.59 -5.44
CA ILE A 166 -8.63 -1.01 -6.58
C ILE A 166 -7.18 -1.46 -6.57
N ASN A 167 -6.68 -1.92 -7.72
CA ASN A 167 -5.38 -2.57 -7.88
C ASN A 167 -4.52 -1.85 -8.92
N TRP A 168 -3.22 -1.88 -8.71
CA TRP A 168 -2.24 -1.63 -9.76
C TRP A 168 -2.10 -2.85 -10.68
N GLN A 169 -1.74 -4.00 -10.11
CA GLN A 169 -1.77 -5.27 -10.82
C GLN A 169 -3.00 -6.07 -10.38
N PRO A 170 -3.91 -6.40 -11.30
CA PRO A 170 -5.09 -7.21 -10.98
C PRO A 170 -4.70 -8.57 -10.42
N VAL A 171 -5.36 -8.97 -9.34
CA VAL A 171 -5.05 -10.23 -8.66
C VAL A 171 -5.79 -11.44 -9.23
N ASN A 172 -6.89 -11.22 -9.98
CA ASN A 172 -7.78 -12.27 -10.49
C ASN A 172 -8.25 -13.23 -9.37
N ASN A 173 -8.48 -12.69 -8.18
CA ASN A 173 -8.86 -13.42 -6.97
C ASN A 173 -9.75 -12.55 -6.08
N GLU A 174 -10.48 -13.16 -5.16
CA GLU A 174 -11.33 -12.46 -4.18
C GLU A 174 -10.52 -11.74 -3.09
N THR A 175 -9.25 -12.07 -2.92
CA THR A 175 -8.36 -11.46 -1.94
C THR A 175 -7.17 -10.76 -2.59
N PHE A 176 -6.67 -9.69 -1.96
CA PHE A 176 -5.42 -9.04 -2.33
C PHE A 176 -4.18 -9.90 -2.03
N HIS A 177 -4.31 -10.87 -1.12
CA HIS A 177 -3.24 -11.79 -0.74
C HIS A 177 -2.96 -12.84 -1.83
N THR A 178 -2.54 -12.34 -3.01
CA THR A 178 -2.21 -13.12 -4.21
C THR A 178 -0.82 -12.71 -4.69
N PRO A 179 0.25 -13.18 -4.03
CA PRO A 179 1.61 -12.71 -4.31
C PRO A 179 2.10 -13.06 -5.72
N GLU A 180 1.47 -14.01 -6.41
CA GLU A 180 1.73 -14.35 -7.80
C GLU A 180 1.45 -13.17 -8.75
N ALA A 181 0.52 -12.28 -8.37
CA ALA A 181 0.15 -11.10 -9.16
C ALA A 181 1.01 -9.87 -8.89
N PHE A 182 1.98 -9.94 -7.96
CA PHE A 182 2.81 -8.78 -7.67
C PHE A 182 3.67 -8.39 -8.88
N GLY A 183 3.72 -7.09 -9.16
CA GLY A 183 4.65 -6.50 -10.12
C GLY A 183 6.06 -6.38 -9.53
N ARG A 184 6.94 -5.71 -10.26
CA ARG A 184 8.34 -5.48 -9.85
C ARG A 184 8.61 -4.01 -9.57
N LEU A 185 9.27 -3.76 -8.46
CA LEU A 185 9.93 -2.51 -8.13
C LEU A 185 11.42 -2.71 -8.31
N ARG A 186 12.04 -1.89 -9.18
CA ARG A 186 13.49 -1.84 -9.36
C ARG A 186 13.99 -0.45 -8.98
N LEU A 187 14.95 -0.40 -8.08
CA LEU A 187 15.55 0.86 -7.66
C LEU A 187 16.47 1.38 -8.78
N GLN A 188 16.29 2.64 -9.15
CA GLN A 188 17.08 3.32 -10.19
C GLN A 188 17.73 4.58 -9.60
N ASP A 189 18.82 5.03 -10.20
CA ASP A 189 19.53 6.27 -9.84
C ASP A 189 18.66 7.51 -10.13
#